data_46389593c4e26df0147ac4075f5a13ef
#
_entry.id   46389593c4e26df0147ac4075f5a13ef
#
_cell.length_a   1.000
_cell.length_b   1.000
_cell.length_c   1.000
_cell.angle_alpha   90.00
_cell.angle_beta   90.00
_cell.angle_gamma   90.00
#
_symmetry.space_group_name_H-M   'P 1'
#
loop_
_entity.id
_entity.type
_entity.pdbx_description
1 polymer ?
#
loop_
_entity_poly.entity_id
_entity_poly.type
_entity_poly.pdbx_seq_one_letter_code
_entity_poly.pdbx_strand_id
1 'polypeptide(L)'
;MAVRTAGLTQLLAELDTIAGVSGAEEEVAEFVKGELEGCYDAFHRDALGNHFFTKEGTNPQLNLMLSAHMDEVGFVIHHVDEKGFGYFTPVGLHDDRTLANQVLTVHTEKGPIQGLTGGKPAHIVSKEEAQKAPPISEIYLDFGTRDREETEELGVRVGDYVTFERPGQLLNGGRLFTGKAVDDRAGVAVMIEVMRRLRGNDLETSVHAVATVQEEVGIRGAGPAAFRVKPDVALAIDVTLAGGTPGIEDRQLPVKIGEGPAIKFFDWAPGLGMIGNNVPKRLTSRLVAIAEEHHIPYQREVLFNGATDGWAMSLSGEGVATGTISLPSRYTHSAIGCVCPEDLAGAVDLISAFVEEFKAPL
;
A
#
# COMPACT_ATOMS: atom_id res chain seq x y z
N MET A 1 10.58 0.40 23.62
CA MET A 1 10.19 -0.19 22.33
C MET A 1 8.67 -0.39 22.25
N ALA A 2 8.03 -1.27 23.00
CA ALA A 2 6.58 -1.55 22.86
C ALA A 2 5.63 -0.34 22.96
N VAL A 3 5.95 0.70 23.71
CA VAL A 3 5.09 1.90 23.84
C VAL A 3 5.15 2.80 22.60
N ARG A 4 6.29 2.83 21.89
CA ARG A 4 6.52 3.68 20.73
C ARG A 4 5.76 3.20 19.48
N THR A 5 5.60 1.89 19.34
CA THR A 5 4.97 1.26 18.16
C THR A 5 3.51 0.91 18.38
N ALA A 6 3.01 0.93 19.62
CA ALA A 6 1.65 0.48 19.94
C ALA A 6 0.55 1.27 19.19
N GLY A 7 0.64 2.60 19.21
CA GLY A 7 -0.34 3.45 18.50
C GLY A 7 -0.29 3.25 16.98
N LEU A 8 0.92 3.20 16.41
CA LEU A 8 1.12 2.96 14.98
C LEU A 8 0.61 1.58 14.55
N THR A 9 0.84 0.55 15.36
CA THR A 9 0.36 -0.81 15.10
C THR A 9 -1.16 -0.90 15.19
N GLN A 10 -1.77 -0.20 16.16
CA GLN A 10 -3.22 -0.12 16.27
C GLN A 10 -3.83 0.58 15.05
N LEU A 11 -3.28 1.73 14.65
CA LEU A 11 -3.70 2.46 13.45
C LEU A 11 -3.62 1.59 12.19
N LEU A 12 -2.50 0.85 12.02
CA LEU A 12 -2.35 -0.09 10.91
C LEU A 12 -3.41 -1.21 10.97
N ALA A 13 -3.69 -1.76 12.16
CA ALA A 13 -4.71 -2.79 12.31
C ALA A 13 -6.12 -2.29 11.95
N GLU A 14 -6.46 -1.06 12.29
CA GLU A 14 -7.72 -0.42 11.93
C GLU A 14 -7.80 -0.19 10.41
N LEU A 15 -6.75 0.37 9.80
CA LEU A 15 -6.64 0.57 8.35
C LEU A 15 -6.73 -0.75 7.55
N ASP A 16 -6.10 -1.82 8.04
CA ASP A 16 -6.09 -3.14 7.38
C ASP A 16 -7.48 -3.79 7.32
N THR A 17 -8.40 -3.43 8.24
CA THR A 17 -9.77 -3.97 8.22
C THR A 17 -10.68 -3.31 7.20
N ILE A 18 -10.37 -2.08 6.78
CA ILE A 18 -11.20 -1.31 5.85
C ILE A 18 -10.96 -1.82 4.43
N ALA A 19 -12.03 -2.19 3.75
CA ALA A 19 -11.96 -2.57 2.34
C ALA A 19 -11.69 -1.33 1.46
N GLY A 20 -10.85 -1.50 0.45
CA GLY A 20 -10.51 -0.41 -0.46
C GLY A 20 -9.69 -0.94 -1.62
N VAL A 21 -10.31 -1.74 -2.48
CA VAL A 21 -9.71 -2.17 -3.75
C VAL A 21 -9.56 -0.95 -4.67
N SER A 22 -8.56 -0.94 -5.56
CA SER A 22 -8.36 0.16 -6.52
C SER A 22 -9.66 0.57 -7.22
N GLY A 23 -10.06 1.83 -7.02
CA GLY A 23 -11.32 2.38 -7.53
C GLY A 23 -12.48 2.35 -6.53
N ALA A 24 -12.27 1.86 -5.30
CA ALA A 24 -13.25 1.82 -4.21
C ALA A 24 -12.61 2.19 -2.86
N GLU A 25 -11.80 3.25 -2.82
CA GLU A 25 -11.00 3.66 -1.68
C GLU A 25 -11.72 4.63 -0.72
N GLU A 26 -13.00 4.96 -0.97
CA GLU A 26 -13.72 6.01 -0.26
C GLU A 26 -13.76 5.83 1.26
N GLU A 27 -13.97 4.61 1.76
CA GLU A 27 -14.03 4.34 3.20
C GLU A 27 -12.67 4.55 3.87
N VAL A 28 -11.60 4.16 3.19
CA VAL A 28 -10.22 4.40 3.64
C VAL A 28 -9.91 5.88 3.67
N ALA A 29 -10.30 6.61 2.62
CA ALA A 29 -10.06 8.04 2.50
C ALA A 29 -10.77 8.84 3.61
N GLU A 30 -12.01 8.50 3.95
CA GLU A 30 -12.73 9.13 5.06
C GLU A 30 -12.12 8.76 6.43
N PHE A 31 -11.63 7.52 6.60
CA PHE A 31 -10.90 7.14 7.81
C PHE A 31 -9.61 7.97 7.95
N VAL A 32 -8.78 8.06 6.90
CA VAL A 32 -7.55 8.87 6.89
C VAL A 32 -7.85 10.33 7.24
N LYS A 33 -8.92 10.87 6.68
CA LYS A 33 -9.35 12.25 6.96
C LYS A 33 -9.73 12.45 8.42
N GLY A 34 -10.43 11.49 9.03
CA GLY A 34 -10.75 11.50 10.46
C GLY A 34 -9.49 11.47 11.34
N GLU A 35 -8.54 10.60 11.01
CA GLU A 35 -7.29 10.43 11.76
C GLU A 35 -6.35 11.66 11.67
N LEU A 36 -6.47 12.44 10.60
CA LEU A 36 -5.71 13.67 10.38
C LEU A 36 -6.42 14.94 10.86
N GLU A 37 -7.59 14.86 11.47
CA GLU A 37 -8.31 16.05 11.96
C GLU A 37 -7.43 16.89 12.89
N GLY A 38 -7.29 18.19 12.55
CA GLY A 38 -6.44 19.14 13.29
C GLY A 38 -4.92 18.97 13.02
N CYS A 39 -4.49 18.16 12.03
CA CYS A 39 -3.12 18.03 11.62
C CYS A 39 -2.82 18.76 10.29
N TYR A 40 -3.80 19.36 9.65
CA TYR A 40 -3.67 20.09 8.39
C TYR A 40 -4.41 21.43 8.45
N ASP A 41 -4.01 22.38 7.60
CA ASP A 41 -4.59 23.72 7.47
C ASP A 41 -5.60 23.77 6.30
N ALA A 42 -5.36 22.95 5.24
CA ALA A 42 -6.24 22.87 4.08
C ALA A 42 -6.43 21.43 3.62
N PHE A 43 -7.66 21.15 3.14
CA PHE A 43 -8.06 19.85 2.58
C PHE A 43 -8.57 20.01 1.15
N HIS A 44 -8.25 19.04 0.29
CA HIS A 44 -8.81 18.94 -1.05
C HIS A 44 -8.99 17.47 -1.45
N ARG A 45 -10.02 17.17 -2.24
CA ARG A 45 -10.20 15.90 -2.95
C ARG A 45 -10.22 16.18 -4.45
N ASP A 46 -9.46 15.43 -5.24
CA ASP A 46 -9.50 15.56 -6.70
C ASP A 46 -10.55 14.64 -7.34
N ALA A 47 -10.62 14.67 -8.67
CA ALA A 47 -11.61 13.90 -9.44
C ALA A 47 -11.33 12.39 -9.45
N LEU A 48 -10.10 11.95 -9.19
CA LEU A 48 -9.75 10.53 -9.09
C LEU A 48 -10.05 9.97 -7.70
N GLY A 49 -10.15 10.84 -6.67
CA GLY A 49 -10.35 10.45 -5.29
C GLY A 49 -9.12 10.62 -4.41
N ASN A 50 -7.99 11.14 -4.91
CA ASN A 50 -6.87 11.48 -4.05
C ASN A 50 -7.29 12.50 -2.99
N HIS A 51 -6.89 12.28 -1.75
CA HIS A 51 -7.11 13.21 -0.64
C HIS A 51 -5.82 13.94 -0.29
N PHE A 52 -5.87 15.26 -0.30
CA PHE A 52 -4.75 16.16 -0.04
C PHE A 52 -4.93 16.82 1.31
N PHE A 53 -3.98 16.65 2.20
CA PHE A 53 -3.91 17.28 3.52
C PHE A 53 -2.69 18.19 3.54
N THR A 54 -2.92 19.49 3.48
CA THR A 54 -1.84 20.48 3.43
C THR A 54 -1.62 21.10 4.80
N LYS A 55 -0.41 20.99 5.33
CA LYS A 55 0.09 21.82 6.42
C LYS A 55 0.93 22.94 5.82
N GLU A 56 0.48 24.18 6.02
CA GLU A 56 1.13 25.35 5.46
C GLU A 56 2.46 25.66 6.16
N GLY A 57 3.49 25.94 5.37
CA GLY A 57 4.77 26.43 5.85
C GLY A 57 4.86 27.95 5.81
N THR A 58 5.87 28.51 6.48
CA THR A 58 6.11 29.97 6.49
C THR A 58 6.66 30.49 5.15
N ASN A 59 7.22 29.61 4.30
CA ASN A 59 7.65 29.92 2.95
C ASN A 59 6.73 29.27 1.90
N PRO A 60 5.77 30.01 1.32
CA PRO A 60 4.79 29.46 0.37
C PRO A 60 5.39 29.02 -0.98
N GLN A 61 6.68 29.29 -1.22
CA GLN A 61 7.38 28.85 -2.41
C GLN A 61 8.05 27.48 -2.24
N LEU A 62 8.08 26.94 -1.03
CA LEU A 62 8.72 25.67 -0.71
C LEU A 62 7.67 24.62 -0.42
N ASN A 63 7.58 23.59 -1.28
CA ASN A 63 6.56 22.56 -1.22
C ASN A 63 7.18 21.16 -1.18
N LEU A 64 6.78 20.37 -0.21
CA LEU A 64 7.14 18.97 -0.09
C LEU A 64 5.90 18.10 -0.15
N MET A 65 5.91 17.06 -0.98
CA MET A 65 4.82 16.11 -1.08
C MET A 65 5.22 14.77 -0.47
N LEU A 66 4.34 14.23 0.36
CA LEU A 66 4.38 12.84 0.83
C LEU A 66 3.23 12.11 0.15
N SER A 67 3.43 10.91 -0.38
CA SER A 67 2.37 10.06 -0.90
C SER A 67 2.42 8.68 -0.28
N ALA A 68 1.24 8.11 -0.02
CA ALA A 68 1.02 6.71 0.32
C ALA A 68 -0.31 6.30 -0.31
N HIS A 69 -0.38 5.12 -0.93
CA HIS A 69 -1.60 4.72 -1.61
C HIS A 69 -2.60 4.05 -0.68
N MET A 70 -3.88 4.35 -0.91
CA MET A 70 -4.97 3.82 -0.11
C MET A 70 -5.49 2.48 -0.60
N ASP A 71 -5.32 2.20 -1.88
CA ASP A 71 -5.86 0.99 -2.46
C ASP A 71 -5.08 -0.25 -2.05
N GLU A 72 -5.76 -1.37 -2.05
CA GLU A 72 -5.23 -2.71 -1.87
C GLU A 72 -5.52 -3.54 -3.11
N VAL A 73 -4.72 -4.57 -3.37
CA VAL A 73 -5.03 -5.57 -4.38
C VAL A 73 -6.30 -6.34 -4.01
N GLY A 74 -7.10 -6.70 -4.99
CA GLY A 74 -8.34 -7.43 -4.77
C GLY A 74 -8.87 -8.02 -6.07
N PHE A 75 -10.19 -8.14 -6.15
CA PHE A 75 -10.85 -8.70 -7.33
C PHE A 75 -12.14 -7.95 -7.61
N VAL A 76 -12.72 -8.21 -8.78
CA VAL A 76 -14.05 -7.73 -9.15
C VAL A 76 -14.86 -8.87 -9.79
N ILE A 77 -16.12 -9.02 -9.39
CA ILE A 77 -17.04 -10.01 -9.97
C ILE A 77 -17.29 -9.67 -11.42
N HIS A 78 -17.02 -10.58 -12.33
CA HIS A 78 -17.30 -10.39 -13.77
C HIS A 78 -18.42 -11.30 -14.28
N HIS A 79 -18.81 -12.34 -13.53
CA HIS A 79 -19.87 -13.26 -13.94
C HIS A 79 -20.46 -13.99 -12.73
N VAL A 80 -21.76 -14.29 -12.78
CA VAL A 80 -22.44 -15.27 -11.90
C VAL A 80 -23.09 -16.32 -12.82
N ASP A 81 -22.78 -17.59 -12.60
CA ASP A 81 -23.30 -18.66 -13.45
C ASP A 81 -24.71 -19.13 -13.01
N GLU A 82 -25.34 -19.99 -13.81
CA GLU A 82 -26.69 -20.49 -13.55
C GLU A 82 -26.81 -21.30 -12.25
N LYS A 83 -25.68 -21.79 -11.69
CA LYS A 83 -25.64 -22.54 -10.44
C LYS A 83 -25.35 -21.65 -9.23
N GLY A 84 -25.21 -20.33 -9.44
CA GLY A 84 -24.98 -19.36 -8.38
C GLY A 84 -23.50 -19.12 -8.01
N PHE A 85 -22.54 -19.72 -8.71
CA PHE A 85 -21.14 -19.47 -8.48
C PHE A 85 -20.70 -18.14 -9.10
N GLY A 86 -19.94 -17.34 -8.33
CA GLY A 86 -19.35 -16.10 -8.80
C GLY A 86 -17.96 -16.29 -9.39
N TYR A 87 -17.69 -15.69 -10.54
CA TYR A 87 -16.36 -15.63 -11.16
C TYR A 87 -15.83 -14.22 -11.10
N PHE A 88 -14.54 -14.08 -10.85
CA PHE A 88 -13.91 -12.80 -10.60
C PHE A 88 -12.60 -12.65 -11.39
N THR A 89 -12.20 -11.41 -11.61
CA THR A 89 -10.91 -11.05 -12.24
C THR A 89 -10.06 -10.27 -11.24
N PRO A 90 -8.71 -10.36 -11.30
CA PRO A 90 -7.84 -9.63 -10.40
C PRO A 90 -7.89 -8.11 -10.64
N VAL A 91 -7.77 -7.36 -9.57
CA VAL A 91 -7.44 -5.94 -9.54
C VAL A 91 -6.09 -5.84 -8.83
N GLY A 92 -5.04 -5.44 -9.57
CA GLY A 92 -3.65 -5.56 -9.14
C GLY A 92 -3.03 -6.93 -9.45
N LEU A 93 -1.79 -7.13 -9.01
CA LEU A 93 -1.04 -8.36 -9.24
C LEU A 93 -1.34 -9.41 -8.16
N HIS A 94 -1.65 -10.63 -8.57
CA HIS A 94 -1.88 -11.77 -7.68
C HIS A 94 -1.08 -13.00 -8.09
N ASP A 95 -0.83 -13.86 -7.11
CA ASP A 95 -0.32 -15.20 -7.34
C ASP A 95 -1.49 -16.19 -7.23
N ASP A 96 -1.86 -16.84 -8.34
CA ASP A 96 -2.99 -17.79 -8.41
C ASP A 96 -2.89 -18.90 -7.37
N ARG A 97 -1.67 -19.25 -6.92
CA ARG A 97 -1.42 -20.26 -5.87
C ARG A 97 -2.01 -19.88 -4.52
N THR A 98 -2.22 -18.60 -4.26
CA THR A 98 -2.72 -18.10 -2.97
C THR A 98 -4.23 -18.04 -2.90
N LEU A 99 -4.94 -18.27 -4.01
CA LEU A 99 -6.38 -18.05 -4.13
C LEU A 99 -7.24 -19.26 -3.77
N ALA A 100 -6.67 -20.46 -3.81
CA ALA A 100 -7.43 -21.67 -3.45
C ALA A 100 -7.69 -21.75 -1.93
N ASN A 101 -8.89 -22.18 -1.55
CA ASN A 101 -9.30 -22.39 -0.15
C ASN A 101 -9.23 -21.13 0.72
N GLN A 102 -9.62 -19.98 0.16
CA GLN A 102 -9.74 -18.72 0.88
C GLN A 102 -11.22 -18.42 1.22
N VAL A 103 -11.40 -17.60 2.23
CA VAL A 103 -12.64 -16.84 2.43
C VAL A 103 -12.42 -15.46 1.84
N LEU A 104 -13.29 -15.06 0.94
CA LEU A 104 -13.28 -13.73 0.34
C LEU A 104 -14.58 -13.01 0.69
N THR A 105 -14.54 -11.68 0.76
CA THR A 105 -15.71 -10.84 1.00
C THR A 105 -16.04 -10.06 -0.26
N VAL A 106 -17.26 -10.24 -0.76
CA VAL A 106 -17.83 -9.43 -1.85
C VAL A 106 -18.55 -8.24 -1.23
N HIS A 107 -18.18 -7.03 -1.63
CA HIS A 107 -18.74 -5.77 -1.15
C HIS A 107 -19.92 -5.36 -2.03
N THR A 108 -21.13 -5.73 -1.60
CA THR A 108 -22.38 -5.48 -2.33
C THR A 108 -23.09 -4.23 -1.81
N GLU A 109 -24.02 -3.67 -2.59
CA GLU A 109 -24.89 -2.55 -2.13
C GLU A 109 -25.73 -2.90 -0.88
N LYS A 110 -25.98 -4.21 -0.63
CA LYS A 110 -26.72 -4.69 0.54
C LYS A 110 -25.84 -4.96 1.76
N GLY A 111 -24.53 -4.80 1.60
CA GLY A 111 -23.51 -5.10 2.61
C GLY A 111 -22.59 -6.25 2.19
N PRO A 112 -21.59 -6.57 3.02
CA PRO A 112 -20.58 -7.58 2.71
C PRO A 112 -21.17 -9.01 2.73
N ILE A 113 -20.81 -9.79 1.72
CA ILE A 113 -21.19 -11.20 1.58
C ILE A 113 -19.94 -12.05 1.46
N GLN A 114 -19.82 -13.07 2.32
CA GLN A 114 -18.69 -13.99 2.24
C GLN A 114 -18.93 -15.08 1.19
N GLY A 115 -17.87 -15.43 0.46
CA GLY A 115 -17.81 -16.55 -0.47
C GLY A 115 -16.54 -17.35 -0.25
N LEU A 116 -16.60 -18.63 -0.62
CA LEU A 116 -15.48 -19.55 -0.48
C LEU A 116 -14.86 -19.85 -1.84
N THR A 117 -13.54 -19.72 -1.97
CA THR A 117 -12.84 -20.24 -3.12
C THR A 117 -12.55 -21.72 -2.88
N GLY A 118 -13.29 -22.56 -3.55
CA GLY A 118 -13.16 -24.01 -3.45
C GLY A 118 -12.31 -24.59 -4.58
N GLY A 119 -12.10 -25.88 -4.51
CA GLY A 119 -11.42 -26.64 -5.54
C GLY A 119 -11.78 -28.12 -5.47
N LYS A 120 -11.31 -28.92 -6.45
CA LYS A 120 -11.49 -30.37 -6.42
C LYS A 120 -10.88 -30.96 -5.14
N PRO A 121 -11.60 -31.83 -4.42
CA PRO A 121 -11.04 -32.51 -3.26
C PRO A 121 -9.88 -33.42 -3.67
N ALA A 122 -8.86 -33.52 -2.82
CA ALA A 122 -7.62 -34.28 -3.08
C ALA A 122 -7.86 -35.74 -3.52
N HIS A 123 -9.02 -36.33 -3.16
CA HIS A 123 -9.40 -37.71 -3.49
C HIS A 123 -9.64 -37.94 -4.99
N ILE A 124 -9.95 -36.88 -5.76
CA ILE A 124 -10.27 -36.99 -7.19
C ILE A 124 -9.35 -36.14 -8.08
N VAL A 125 -8.35 -35.48 -7.49
CA VAL A 125 -7.33 -34.69 -8.23
C VAL A 125 -6.30 -35.64 -8.82
N SER A 126 -6.01 -35.55 -10.11
CA SER A 126 -4.93 -36.31 -10.76
C SER A 126 -3.55 -35.83 -10.26
N LYS A 127 -2.51 -36.66 -10.44
CA LYS A 127 -1.14 -36.30 -10.06
C LYS A 127 -0.63 -35.10 -10.84
N GLU A 128 -1.03 -34.94 -12.09
CA GLU A 128 -0.66 -33.81 -12.93
C GLU A 128 -1.35 -32.50 -12.48
N GLU A 129 -2.65 -32.56 -12.16
CA GLU A 129 -3.39 -31.42 -11.63
C GLU A 129 -2.83 -30.95 -10.28
N ALA A 130 -2.48 -31.90 -9.40
CA ALA A 130 -1.92 -31.57 -8.07
C ALA A 130 -0.57 -30.84 -8.12
N GLN A 131 0.11 -30.84 -9.26
CA GLN A 131 1.40 -30.15 -9.45
C GLN A 131 1.26 -28.73 -9.98
N LYS A 132 0.05 -28.27 -10.32
CA LYS A 132 -0.21 -26.98 -10.90
C LYS A 132 -1.22 -26.21 -10.06
N ALA A 133 -0.98 -24.91 -9.87
CA ALA A 133 -2.03 -24.04 -9.37
C ALA A 133 -3.14 -23.92 -10.43
N PRO A 134 -4.42 -23.96 -10.04
CA PRO A 134 -5.49 -23.62 -10.96
C PRO A 134 -5.33 -22.16 -11.37
N PRO A 135 -5.46 -21.82 -12.66
CA PRO A 135 -5.46 -20.42 -13.07
C PRO A 135 -6.71 -19.72 -12.48
N ILE A 136 -6.59 -18.41 -12.22
CA ILE A 136 -7.69 -17.62 -11.63
C ILE A 136 -9.01 -17.78 -12.41
N SER A 137 -8.94 -17.97 -13.71
CA SER A 137 -10.14 -18.19 -14.57
C SER A 137 -10.92 -19.47 -14.27
N GLU A 138 -10.34 -20.41 -13.52
CA GLU A 138 -10.96 -21.66 -13.08
C GLU A 138 -11.39 -21.60 -11.60
N ILE A 139 -11.06 -20.51 -10.89
CA ILE A 139 -11.43 -20.30 -9.50
C ILE A 139 -12.78 -19.59 -9.45
N TYR A 140 -13.63 -20.02 -8.54
CA TYR A 140 -14.96 -19.46 -8.34
C TYR A 140 -15.24 -19.22 -6.86
N LEU A 141 -16.21 -18.35 -6.59
CA LEU A 141 -16.79 -18.12 -5.26
C LEU A 141 -18.07 -18.94 -5.09
N ASP A 142 -18.09 -19.74 -4.06
CA ASP A 142 -19.26 -20.47 -3.60
C ASP A 142 -19.93 -19.68 -2.46
N PHE A 143 -21.15 -19.25 -2.67
CA PHE A 143 -21.95 -18.51 -1.70
C PHE A 143 -22.93 -19.42 -0.94
N GLY A 144 -22.94 -20.73 -1.23
CA GLY A 144 -23.90 -21.69 -0.66
C GLY A 144 -25.30 -21.55 -1.25
N THR A 145 -25.47 -20.85 -2.34
CA THR A 145 -26.75 -20.66 -3.05
C THR A 145 -27.02 -21.81 -4.02
N ARG A 146 -28.26 -21.96 -4.44
CA ARG A 146 -28.69 -23.04 -5.34
C ARG A 146 -28.63 -22.67 -6.81
N ASP A 147 -28.77 -21.37 -7.10
CA ASP A 147 -28.85 -20.83 -8.44
C ASP A 147 -28.48 -19.34 -8.47
N ARG A 148 -28.42 -18.78 -9.68
CA ARG A 148 -28.11 -17.37 -9.91
C ARG A 148 -29.07 -16.44 -9.19
N GLU A 149 -30.39 -16.73 -9.23
CA GLU A 149 -31.42 -15.87 -8.67
C GLU A 149 -31.19 -15.68 -7.16
N GLU A 150 -30.92 -16.77 -6.45
CA GLU A 150 -30.60 -16.73 -5.02
C GLU A 150 -29.31 -15.95 -4.72
N THR A 151 -28.26 -16.09 -5.55
CA THR A 151 -27.02 -15.30 -5.42
C THR A 151 -27.29 -13.82 -5.65
N GLU A 152 -28.10 -13.49 -6.65
CA GLU A 152 -28.50 -12.12 -6.93
C GLU A 152 -29.43 -11.55 -5.85
N GLU A 153 -30.25 -12.37 -5.19
CA GLU A 153 -31.04 -11.99 -4.03
C GLU A 153 -30.18 -11.61 -2.82
N LEU A 154 -29.03 -12.27 -2.63
CA LEU A 154 -28.04 -11.86 -1.62
C LEU A 154 -27.47 -10.47 -1.89
N GLY A 155 -27.50 -10.00 -3.11
CA GLY A 155 -27.00 -8.69 -3.54
C GLY A 155 -25.80 -8.76 -4.47
N VAL A 156 -25.20 -9.93 -4.68
CA VAL A 156 -24.01 -10.09 -5.53
C VAL A 156 -24.31 -9.71 -6.98
N ARG A 157 -23.48 -8.84 -7.56
CA ARG A 157 -23.61 -8.31 -8.92
C ARG A 157 -22.27 -8.29 -9.65
N VAL A 158 -22.32 -8.29 -10.96
CA VAL A 158 -21.16 -7.97 -11.81
C VAL A 158 -20.73 -6.54 -11.49
N GLY A 159 -19.43 -6.35 -11.22
CA GLY A 159 -18.85 -5.08 -10.83
C GLY A 159 -18.60 -4.93 -9.33
N ASP A 160 -19.13 -5.82 -8.48
CA ASP A 160 -18.84 -5.80 -7.05
C ASP A 160 -17.37 -6.14 -6.79
N TYR A 161 -16.71 -5.35 -5.93
CA TYR A 161 -15.35 -5.60 -5.52
C TYR A 161 -15.26 -6.73 -4.48
N VAL A 162 -14.11 -7.39 -4.45
CA VAL A 162 -13.87 -8.54 -3.58
C VAL A 162 -12.51 -8.39 -2.90
N THR A 163 -12.47 -8.58 -1.59
CA THR A 163 -11.25 -8.56 -0.79
C THR A 163 -11.00 -9.89 -0.11
N PHE A 164 -9.76 -10.12 0.33
CA PHE A 164 -9.47 -11.19 1.27
C PHE A 164 -10.19 -10.93 2.60
N GLU A 165 -10.73 -11.98 3.21
CA GLU A 165 -11.29 -11.95 4.56
C GLU A 165 -10.23 -12.42 5.56
N ARG A 166 -9.42 -11.47 6.04
CA ARG A 166 -8.34 -11.79 6.97
C ARG A 166 -8.09 -10.63 7.93
N PRO A 167 -8.44 -10.77 9.21
CA PRO A 167 -8.12 -9.74 10.20
C PRO A 167 -6.61 -9.67 10.44
N GLY A 168 -6.11 -8.44 10.59
CA GLY A 168 -4.72 -8.19 10.94
C GLY A 168 -4.35 -8.80 12.30
N GLN A 169 -3.14 -9.31 12.41
CA GLN A 169 -2.65 -10.02 13.61
C GLN A 169 -1.21 -9.63 13.96
N LEU A 170 -0.94 -9.64 15.26
CA LEU A 170 0.42 -9.54 15.79
C LEU A 170 1.04 -10.92 15.99
N LEU A 171 2.24 -11.11 15.47
CA LEU A 171 3.03 -12.31 15.65
C LEU A 171 4.21 -12.06 16.58
N ASN A 172 4.63 -13.11 17.29
CA ASN A 172 5.81 -13.10 18.15
C ASN A 172 5.86 -11.88 19.10
N GLY A 173 4.79 -11.70 19.90
CA GLY A 173 4.73 -10.63 20.89
C GLY A 173 4.73 -9.21 20.33
N GLY A 174 4.26 -9.03 19.09
CA GLY A 174 4.19 -7.73 18.43
C GLY A 174 5.41 -7.39 17.57
N ARG A 175 6.32 -8.33 17.35
CA ARG A 175 7.50 -8.12 16.49
C ARG A 175 7.14 -7.95 15.03
N LEU A 176 6.08 -8.62 14.59
CA LEU A 176 5.54 -8.49 13.23
C LEU A 176 4.04 -8.25 13.30
N PHE A 177 3.56 -7.41 12.40
CA PHE A 177 2.15 -7.30 12.06
C PHE A 177 1.93 -8.01 10.71
N THR A 178 0.82 -8.75 10.57
CA THR A 178 0.40 -9.36 9.30
C THR A 178 -1.05 -9.03 9.02
N GLY A 179 -1.38 -8.73 7.78
CA GLY A 179 -2.72 -8.38 7.34
C GLY A 179 -2.89 -8.49 5.83
N LYS A 180 -4.10 -8.21 5.34
CA LYS A 180 -4.47 -8.33 3.93
C LYS A 180 -4.03 -7.13 3.07
N ALA A 181 -3.96 -5.95 3.68
CA ALA A 181 -3.73 -4.67 3.02
C ALA A 181 -2.50 -3.94 3.56
N VAL A 182 -1.49 -4.69 4.05
CA VAL A 182 -0.22 -4.11 4.53
C VAL A 182 0.42 -3.23 3.45
N ASP A 183 0.31 -3.63 2.22
CA ASP A 183 0.55 -2.87 1.00
C ASP A 183 -0.72 -2.09 0.63
N ASP A 184 -0.80 -0.74 0.73
CA ASP A 184 0.19 0.12 1.40
C ASP A 184 -0.45 0.85 2.61
N ARG A 185 -1.33 0.15 3.35
CA ARG A 185 -1.88 0.73 4.61
C ARG A 185 -0.77 0.99 5.64
N ALA A 186 0.37 0.32 5.50
CA ALA A 186 1.56 0.59 6.30
C ALA A 186 2.14 1.99 5.99
N GLY A 187 2.26 2.36 4.72
CA GLY A 187 2.67 3.70 4.30
C GLY A 187 1.65 4.77 4.68
N VAL A 188 0.35 4.48 4.52
CA VAL A 188 -0.71 5.38 4.99
C VAL A 188 -0.59 5.63 6.50
N ALA A 189 -0.37 4.59 7.31
CA ALA A 189 -0.19 4.74 8.76
C ALA A 189 1.05 5.56 9.11
N VAL A 190 2.16 5.36 8.40
CA VAL A 190 3.38 6.16 8.54
C VAL A 190 3.10 7.62 8.18
N MET A 191 2.43 7.90 7.08
CA MET A 191 2.08 9.25 6.64
C MET A 191 1.21 9.97 7.67
N ILE A 192 0.19 9.30 8.21
CA ILE A 192 -0.67 9.84 9.28
C ILE A 192 0.17 10.20 10.51
N GLU A 193 1.06 9.31 10.94
CA GLU A 193 1.87 9.54 12.13
C GLU A 193 2.91 10.66 11.95
N VAL A 194 3.46 10.80 10.72
CA VAL A 194 4.31 11.96 10.37
C VAL A 194 3.52 13.26 10.51
N MET A 195 2.32 13.35 9.94
CA MET A 195 1.48 14.56 10.03
C MET A 195 1.09 14.88 11.47
N ARG A 196 0.83 13.88 12.30
CA ARG A 196 0.56 14.06 13.74
C ARG A 196 1.75 14.64 14.48
N ARG A 197 2.97 14.18 14.17
CA ARG A 197 4.21 14.73 14.77
C ARG A 197 4.47 16.16 14.37
N LEU A 198 4.17 16.50 13.13
CA LEU A 198 4.34 17.85 12.61
C LEU A 198 3.29 18.83 13.14
N ARG A 199 2.24 18.32 13.79
CA ARG A 199 1.18 19.16 14.36
C ARG A 199 1.75 20.17 15.35
N GLY A 200 1.45 21.46 15.12
CA GLY A 200 1.93 22.56 15.98
C GLY A 200 3.38 22.99 15.75
N ASN A 201 4.15 22.31 14.87
CA ASN A 201 5.47 22.77 14.50
C ASN A 201 5.38 23.91 13.48
N ASP A 202 6.20 24.95 13.67
CA ASP A 202 6.41 26.00 12.68
C ASP A 202 7.40 25.48 11.64
N LEU A 203 6.90 25.02 10.50
CA LEU A 203 7.70 24.54 9.39
C LEU A 203 8.02 25.68 8.41
N GLU A 204 9.17 25.65 7.78
CA GLU A 204 9.49 26.54 6.68
C GLU A 204 8.79 26.09 5.38
N THR A 205 8.77 24.78 5.12
CA THR A 205 8.13 24.18 3.95
C THR A 205 6.65 23.88 4.18
N SER A 206 5.83 24.07 3.14
CA SER A 206 4.48 23.48 3.13
C SER A 206 4.59 21.99 2.87
N VAL A 207 3.85 21.19 3.67
CA VAL A 207 3.80 19.73 3.57
C VAL A 207 2.45 19.32 3.01
N HIS A 208 2.45 18.61 1.89
CA HIS A 208 1.27 18.06 1.25
C HIS A 208 1.27 16.54 1.43
N ALA A 209 0.59 16.04 2.46
CA ALA A 209 0.34 14.61 2.60
C ALA A 209 -0.81 14.22 1.66
N VAL A 210 -0.55 13.31 0.75
CA VAL A 210 -1.51 12.87 -0.25
C VAL A 210 -1.77 11.38 -0.10
N ALA A 211 -2.97 11.04 0.30
CA ALA A 211 -3.48 9.68 0.26
C ALA A 211 -3.92 9.41 -1.19
N THR A 212 -3.12 8.65 -1.91
CA THR A 212 -3.29 8.39 -3.36
C THR A 212 -4.20 7.20 -3.61
N VAL A 213 -4.74 7.12 -4.82
CA VAL A 213 -5.65 6.05 -5.28
C VAL A 213 -5.08 5.33 -6.48
N GLN A 214 -5.52 4.07 -6.69
CA GLN A 214 -5.27 3.30 -7.91
C GLN A 214 -3.77 3.13 -8.23
N GLU A 215 -2.94 2.93 -7.22
CA GLU A 215 -1.52 2.59 -7.42
C GLU A 215 -1.39 1.22 -8.06
N GLU A 216 -2.08 0.21 -7.53
CA GLU A 216 -2.01 -1.20 -7.86
C GLU A 216 -2.46 -1.54 -9.30
N VAL A 217 -3.12 -0.60 -9.96
CA VAL A 217 -3.60 -0.76 -11.35
C VAL A 217 -2.90 0.19 -12.32
N GLY A 218 -1.70 0.63 -11.97
CA GLY A 218 -0.82 1.40 -12.86
C GLY A 218 -0.50 2.81 -12.38
N ILE A 219 -0.37 3.02 -11.05
CA ILE A 219 0.17 4.24 -10.41
C ILE A 219 -0.59 5.49 -10.89
N ARG A 220 -1.94 5.45 -10.86
CA ARG A 220 -2.76 6.44 -11.55
C ARG A 220 -2.96 7.74 -10.77
N GLY A 221 -3.01 7.67 -9.43
CA GLY A 221 -3.31 8.82 -8.58
C GLY A 221 -2.14 9.79 -8.42
N ALA A 222 -0.93 9.28 -8.28
CA ALA A 222 0.25 10.05 -7.88
C ALA A 222 0.70 11.12 -8.89
N GLY A 223 0.64 10.82 -10.18
CA GLY A 223 1.03 11.78 -11.23
C GLY A 223 0.14 13.04 -11.26
N PRO A 224 -1.19 12.91 -11.35
CA PRO A 224 -2.12 14.04 -11.20
C PRO A 224 -1.98 14.77 -9.87
N ALA A 225 -1.71 14.05 -8.77
CA ALA A 225 -1.48 14.66 -7.46
C ALA A 225 -0.24 15.55 -7.47
N ALA A 226 0.90 15.06 -7.96
CA ALA A 226 2.14 15.84 -8.08
C ALA A 226 1.98 17.02 -9.04
N PHE A 227 1.21 16.85 -10.13
CA PHE A 227 0.90 17.95 -11.05
C PHE A 227 0.14 19.10 -10.37
N ARG A 228 -0.77 18.75 -9.45
CA ARG A 228 -1.52 19.74 -8.68
C ARG A 228 -0.64 20.44 -7.63
N VAL A 229 0.12 19.67 -6.86
CA VAL A 229 0.95 20.16 -5.75
C VAL A 229 2.15 20.96 -6.27
N LYS A 230 2.77 20.51 -7.37
CA LYS A 230 4.03 21.05 -7.92
C LYS A 230 5.13 21.09 -6.87
N PRO A 231 5.47 19.96 -6.25
CA PRO A 231 6.43 19.95 -5.16
C PRO A 231 7.87 20.15 -5.65
N ASP A 232 8.71 20.76 -4.83
CA ASP A 232 10.16 20.82 -5.04
C ASP A 232 10.81 19.45 -4.84
N VAL A 233 10.26 18.68 -3.88
CA VAL A 233 10.62 17.29 -3.58
C VAL A 233 9.37 16.49 -3.26
N ALA A 234 9.32 15.24 -3.72
CA ALA A 234 8.30 14.29 -3.33
C ALA A 234 8.92 13.03 -2.72
N LEU A 235 8.28 12.48 -1.70
CA LEU A 235 8.61 11.18 -1.12
C LEU A 235 7.40 10.27 -1.20
N ALA A 236 7.52 9.16 -1.92
CA ALA A 236 6.60 8.04 -1.80
C ALA A 236 6.92 7.26 -0.52
N ILE A 237 5.91 6.83 0.18
CA ILE A 237 6.00 5.92 1.32
C ILE A 237 5.27 4.67 0.86
N ASP A 238 5.95 3.55 0.82
CA ASP A 238 5.40 2.34 0.22
C ASP A 238 6.12 1.10 0.78
N VAL A 239 5.54 -0.07 0.69
CA VAL A 239 6.23 -1.29 1.08
C VAL A 239 7.30 -1.66 0.05
N THR A 240 8.18 -2.58 0.43
CA THR A 240 9.12 -3.20 -0.48
C THR A 240 9.37 -4.65 -0.14
N LEU A 241 9.82 -5.41 -1.13
CA LEU A 241 10.05 -6.84 -1.01
C LEU A 241 11.24 -7.13 -0.08
N ALA A 242 10.99 -7.77 1.05
CA ALA A 242 12.03 -8.17 2.00
C ALA A 242 12.39 -9.65 1.85
N GLY A 243 13.69 -9.92 1.83
CA GLY A 243 14.25 -11.27 1.86
C GLY A 243 14.30 -11.89 3.26
N GLY A 244 15.15 -12.91 3.41
CA GLY A 244 15.35 -13.61 4.68
C GLY A 244 14.33 -14.72 4.93
N THR A 245 13.61 -15.17 3.90
CA THR A 245 12.73 -16.36 3.92
C THR A 245 13.41 -17.52 3.17
N PRO A 246 13.09 -18.78 3.51
CA PRO A 246 13.59 -19.92 2.76
C PRO A 246 13.26 -19.82 1.27
N GLY A 247 14.23 -20.13 0.40
CA GLY A 247 14.08 -20.10 -1.06
C GLY A 247 14.36 -18.74 -1.71
N ILE A 248 14.67 -17.71 -0.94
CA ILE A 248 15.11 -16.39 -1.46
C ILE A 248 16.56 -16.14 -1.04
N GLU A 249 17.44 -15.98 -2.02
CA GLU A 249 18.85 -15.64 -1.76
C GLU A 249 19.00 -14.16 -1.41
N ASP A 250 19.92 -13.81 -0.50
CA ASP A 250 20.17 -12.43 -0.08
C ASP A 250 20.49 -11.47 -1.23
N ARG A 251 21.15 -11.96 -2.29
CA ARG A 251 21.41 -11.14 -3.48
C ARG A 251 20.17 -10.81 -4.32
N GLN A 252 19.09 -11.58 -4.17
CA GLN A 252 17.82 -11.33 -4.87
C GLN A 252 17.00 -10.26 -4.14
N LEU A 253 16.89 -10.39 -2.81
CA LEU A 253 16.19 -9.43 -1.95
C LEU A 253 17.06 -9.15 -0.71
N PRO A 254 17.96 -8.15 -0.80
CA PRO A 254 18.89 -7.84 0.29
C PRO A 254 18.25 -7.15 1.48
N VAL A 255 17.12 -6.44 1.27
CA VAL A 255 16.39 -5.75 2.34
C VAL A 255 15.79 -6.78 3.31
N LYS A 256 15.84 -6.48 4.61
CA LYS A 256 15.37 -7.37 5.69
C LYS A 256 14.34 -6.67 6.57
N ILE A 257 13.36 -7.42 7.05
CA ILE A 257 12.43 -6.95 8.08
C ILE A 257 13.15 -6.82 9.43
N GLY A 258 12.95 -5.71 10.12
CA GLY A 258 13.50 -5.45 11.45
C GLY A 258 14.89 -4.80 11.43
N GLU A 259 15.37 -4.35 10.27
CA GLU A 259 16.66 -3.65 10.12
C GLU A 259 16.48 -2.16 9.75
N GLY A 260 15.27 -1.63 9.90
CA GLY A 260 14.88 -0.25 9.59
C GLY A 260 14.28 -0.10 8.19
N PRO A 261 13.66 1.07 7.91
CA PRO A 261 13.14 1.39 6.58
C PRO A 261 14.26 1.39 5.54
N ALA A 262 13.90 1.22 4.26
CA ALA A 262 14.87 1.29 3.20
C ALA A 262 14.78 2.63 2.45
N ILE A 263 15.92 3.29 2.24
CA ILE A 263 16.05 4.44 1.34
C ILE A 263 16.27 3.86 -0.06
N LYS A 264 15.30 4.05 -0.93
CA LYS A 264 15.35 3.54 -2.30
C LYS A 264 16.22 4.44 -3.19
N PHE A 265 17.20 3.86 -3.85
CA PHE A 265 18.11 4.53 -4.78
C PHE A 265 17.63 4.40 -6.22
N PHE A 266 17.02 3.28 -6.52
CA PHE A 266 16.55 2.95 -7.85
C PHE A 266 15.49 1.84 -7.76
N ASP A 267 14.44 1.97 -8.54
CA ASP A 267 13.54 0.87 -8.86
C ASP A 267 13.28 0.81 -10.37
N TRP A 268 12.97 -0.38 -10.86
CA TRP A 268 12.68 -0.58 -12.27
C TRP A 268 11.89 -1.86 -12.51
N ALA A 269 10.76 -1.74 -13.20
CA ALA A 269 9.86 -2.84 -13.54
C ALA A 269 9.72 -2.97 -15.07
N PRO A 270 10.68 -3.61 -15.76
CA PRO A 270 10.64 -3.77 -17.22
C PRO A 270 9.44 -4.57 -17.70
N GLY A 271 8.96 -5.52 -16.91
CA GLY A 271 7.77 -6.32 -17.20
C GLY A 271 6.45 -5.55 -17.15
N LEU A 272 6.44 -4.38 -16.49
CA LEU A 272 5.27 -3.51 -16.35
C LEU A 272 5.31 -2.28 -17.28
N GLY A 273 6.08 -2.32 -18.35
CA GLY A 273 6.17 -1.21 -19.31
C GLY A 273 7.38 -0.30 -19.10
N MET A 274 8.46 -0.82 -18.51
CA MET A 274 9.71 -0.08 -18.21
C MET A 274 9.50 1.13 -17.29
N ILE A 275 8.60 0.99 -16.34
CA ILE A 275 8.36 1.98 -15.28
C ILE A 275 9.40 1.86 -14.18
N GLY A 276 9.64 2.94 -13.45
CA GLY A 276 10.55 2.97 -12.31
C GLY A 276 11.16 4.35 -12.10
N ASN A 277 11.77 4.55 -10.94
CA ASN A 277 12.35 5.82 -10.52
C ASN A 277 13.87 5.69 -10.31
N ASN A 278 14.62 6.59 -10.93
CA ASN A 278 16.05 6.77 -10.65
C ASN A 278 16.21 7.99 -9.74
N VAL A 279 16.28 7.74 -8.45
CA VAL A 279 16.25 8.79 -7.43
C VAL A 279 17.46 9.72 -7.57
N PRO A 280 17.28 11.05 -7.61
CA PRO A 280 18.40 12.00 -7.69
C PRO A 280 19.40 11.78 -6.55
N LYS A 281 20.69 11.68 -6.89
CA LYS A 281 21.77 11.41 -5.91
C LYS A 281 21.77 12.40 -4.74
N ARG A 282 21.45 13.68 -4.98
CA ARG A 282 21.39 14.71 -3.93
C ARG A 282 20.30 14.39 -2.90
N LEU A 283 19.14 13.86 -3.32
CA LEU A 283 18.06 13.46 -2.43
C LEU A 283 18.44 12.24 -1.59
N THR A 284 18.94 11.15 -2.22
CA THR A 284 19.39 9.98 -1.48
C THR A 284 20.52 10.28 -0.51
N SER A 285 21.48 11.17 -0.91
CA SER A 285 22.56 11.58 -0.02
C SER A 285 22.05 12.37 1.19
N ARG A 286 21.02 13.23 1.00
CA ARG A 286 20.41 13.97 2.10
C ARG A 286 19.65 13.07 3.06
N LEU A 287 18.85 12.12 2.54
CA LEU A 287 18.13 11.13 3.36
C LEU A 287 19.11 10.27 4.19
N VAL A 288 20.19 9.81 3.58
CA VAL A 288 21.24 9.06 4.28
C VAL A 288 21.89 9.89 5.38
N ALA A 289 22.27 11.16 5.07
CA ALA A 289 22.89 12.04 6.06
C ALA A 289 21.98 12.26 7.28
N ILE A 290 20.68 12.48 7.07
CA ILE A 290 19.70 12.63 8.14
C ILE A 290 19.58 11.34 8.96
N ALA A 291 19.50 10.18 8.30
CA ALA A 291 19.42 8.91 9.02
C ALA A 291 20.66 8.68 9.91
N GLU A 292 21.85 9.02 9.41
CA GLU A 292 23.11 8.91 10.17
C GLU A 292 23.19 9.92 11.33
N GLU A 293 22.82 11.18 11.08
CA GLU A 293 22.83 12.26 12.08
C GLU A 293 21.86 11.99 13.24
N HIS A 294 20.67 11.49 12.93
CA HIS A 294 19.65 11.15 13.93
C HIS A 294 19.74 9.72 14.45
N HIS A 295 20.77 8.96 14.05
CA HIS A 295 20.98 7.56 14.46
C HIS A 295 19.77 6.65 14.18
N ILE A 296 19.09 6.89 13.05
CA ILE A 296 17.95 6.09 12.61
C ILE A 296 18.49 4.89 11.83
N PRO A 297 18.17 3.65 12.22
CA PRO A 297 18.51 2.47 11.42
C PRO A 297 17.86 2.58 10.05
N TYR A 298 18.63 2.32 9.00
CA TYR A 298 18.14 2.34 7.63
C TYR A 298 18.87 1.32 6.76
N GLN A 299 18.25 0.96 5.66
CA GLN A 299 18.82 0.11 4.63
C GLN A 299 18.93 0.87 3.31
N ARG A 300 19.77 0.40 2.39
CA ARG A 300 19.91 0.97 1.04
C ARG A 300 19.31 -0.02 0.05
N GLU A 301 18.44 0.47 -0.83
CA GLU A 301 17.70 -0.38 -1.73
C GLU A 301 17.90 -0.03 -3.20
N VAL A 302 18.06 -1.10 -4.00
CA VAL A 302 17.85 -1.12 -5.45
C VAL A 302 16.87 -2.25 -5.72
N LEU A 303 15.66 -1.92 -6.19
CA LEU A 303 14.59 -2.89 -6.45
C LEU A 303 14.47 -3.17 -7.95
N PHE A 304 14.47 -4.45 -8.30
CA PHE A 304 14.18 -4.92 -9.65
C PHE A 304 12.81 -5.62 -9.68
N ASN A 305 11.99 -5.34 -10.69
CA ASN A 305 10.61 -5.79 -10.86
C ASN A 305 9.61 -5.20 -9.84
N GLY A 306 9.80 -3.93 -9.47
CA GLY A 306 8.85 -3.16 -8.68
C GLY A 306 8.91 -1.70 -9.04
N ALA A 307 7.84 -0.97 -8.80
CA ALA A 307 7.72 0.47 -8.93
C ALA A 307 6.73 0.97 -7.89
N THR A 308 6.70 2.26 -7.63
CA THR A 308 5.87 2.93 -6.63
C THR A 308 5.30 4.22 -7.20
N ASP A 309 4.47 4.93 -6.44
CA ASP A 309 4.03 6.31 -6.72
C ASP A 309 5.19 7.23 -7.15
N GLY A 310 6.40 6.94 -6.68
CA GLY A 310 7.61 7.68 -7.00
C GLY A 310 7.87 7.83 -8.49
N TRP A 311 7.56 6.81 -9.30
CA TRP A 311 7.69 6.88 -10.75
C TRP A 311 6.78 7.95 -11.36
N ALA A 312 5.47 7.90 -11.09
CA ALA A 312 4.52 8.82 -11.69
C ALA A 312 4.72 10.26 -11.23
N MET A 313 5.06 10.45 -9.95
CA MET A 313 5.40 11.77 -9.41
C MET A 313 6.63 12.37 -10.10
N SER A 314 7.68 11.57 -10.36
CA SER A 314 8.93 12.03 -10.96
C SER A 314 8.74 12.60 -12.37
N LEU A 315 7.71 12.17 -13.09
CA LEU A 315 7.41 12.59 -14.46
C LEU A 315 6.40 13.75 -14.53
N SER A 316 5.94 14.26 -13.39
CA SER A 316 4.90 15.30 -13.34
C SER A 316 5.48 16.68 -13.68
N GLY A 317 4.72 17.46 -14.48
CA GLY A 317 5.08 18.84 -14.85
C GLY A 317 6.42 18.91 -15.60
N GLU A 318 7.38 19.65 -15.06
CA GLU A 318 8.76 19.77 -15.57
C GLU A 318 9.70 18.70 -14.99
N GLY A 319 9.14 17.71 -14.27
CA GLY A 319 9.84 16.70 -13.50
C GLY A 319 9.98 17.10 -12.03
N VAL A 320 9.88 16.12 -11.12
CA VAL A 320 9.97 16.30 -9.67
C VAL A 320 11.12 15.47 -9.12
N ALA A 321 11.93 16.04 -8.24
CA ALA A 321 12.94 15.30 -7.48
C ALA A 321 12.23 14.35 -6.51
N THR A 322 12.09 13.07 -6.89
CA THR A 322 11.28 12.10 -6.15
C THR A 322 12.12 10.98 -5.57
N GLY A 323 11.89 10.67 -4.30
CA GLY A 323 12.44 9.52 -3.59
C GLY A 323 11.34 8.60 -3.07
N THR A 324 11.76 7.43 -2.56
CA THR A 324 10.87 6.49 -1.88
C THR A 324 11.51 6.04 -0.57
N ILE A 325 10.75 6.11 0.52
CA ILE A 325 11.07 5.47 1.79
C ILE A 325 10.26 4.19 1.85
N SER A 326 10.96 3.07 1.75
CA SER A 326 10.35 1.76 1.61
C SER A 326 10.24 1.05 2.96
N LEU A 327 9.12 0.40 3.18
CA LEU A 327 8.79 -0.36 4.38
C LEU A 327 9.01 -1.86 4.08
N PRO A 328 10.03 -2.51 4.69
CA PRO A 328 10.31 -3.91 4.39
C PRO A 328 9.11 -4.81 4.67
N SER A 329 8.61 -5.52 3.66
CA SER A 329 7.44 -6.39 3.73
C SER A 329 7.73 -7.77 3.17
N ARG A 330 7.08 -8.80 3.72
CA ARG A 330 7.03 -10.16 3.15
C ARG A 330 5.62 -10.50 2.74
N TYR A 331 5.51 -11.43 1.80
CA TYR A 331 4.22 -11.96 1.34
C TYR A 331 3.30 -10.88 0.78
N THR A 332 3.87 -9.83 0.20
CA THR A 332 3.16 -8.73 -0.47
C THR A 332 2.20 -9.28 -1.52
N HIS A 333 1.07 -8.63 -1.76
CA HIS A 333 -0.01 -9.06 -2.64
C HIS A 333 -0.61 -10.42 -2.25
N SER A 334 -0.75 -10.66 -0.95
CA SER A 334 -1.44 -11.84 -0.41
C SER A 334 -2.24 -11.47 0.84
N ALA A 335 -3.10 -12.39 1.27
CA ALA A 335 -3.90 -12.21 2.50
C ALA A 335 -3.07 -12.09 3.80
N ILE A 336 -1.74 -12.24 3.73
CA ILE A 336 -0.85 -12.33 4.89
C ILE A 336 0.42 -11.47 4.73
N GLY A 337 0.35 -10.36 4.01
CA GLY A 337 1.44 -9.39 3.99
C GLY A 337 1.93 -9.08 5.41
N CYS A 338 3.23 -8.92 5.63
CA CYS A 338 3.71 -8.61 6.97
C CYS A 338 4.86 -7.60 7.01
N VAL A 339 4.86 -6.77 8.06
CA VAL A 339 5.85 -5.73 8.34
C VAL A 339 6.29 -5.76 9.79
N CYS A 340 7.41 -5.10 10.09
CA CYS A 340 7.89 -4.86 11.45
C CYS A 340 7.47 -3.46 11.91
N PRO A 341 6.72 -3.32 13.00
CA PRO A 341 6.33 -2.00 13.53
C PRO A 341 7.51 -1.07 13.85
N GLU A 342 8.68 -1.60 14.21
CA GLU A 342 9.88 -0.82 14.44
C GLU A 342 10.43 -0.19 13.15
N ASP A 343 10.33 -0.88 12.00
CA ASP A 343 10.72 -0.34 10.70
C ASP A 343 9.80 0.82 10.31
N LEU A 344 8.49 0.68 10.55
CA LEU A 344 7.51 1.76 10.34
C LEU A 344 7.81 2.98 11.21
N ALA A 345 8.11 2.76 12.49
CA ALA A 345 8.48 3.84 13.40
C ALA A 345 9.80 4.52 12.98
N GLY A 346 10.75 3.75 12.43
CA GLY A 346 11.98 4.29 11.83
C GLY A 346 11.69 5.17 10.61
N ALA A 347 10.74 4.78 9.76
CA ALA A 347 10.30 5.58 8.62
C ALA A 347 9.65 6.91 9.07
N VAL A 348 8.79 6.86 10.10
CA VAL A 348 8.21 8.08 10.71
C VAL A 348 9.30 9.01 11.21
N ASP A 349 10.33 8.49 11.90
CA ASP A 349 11.45 9.31 12.39
C ASP A 349 12.22 9.96 11.23
N LEU A 350 12.57 9.17 10.20
CA LEU A 350 13.35 9.64 9.06
C LEU A 350 12.61 10.71 8.25
N ILE A 351 11.33 10.46 7.95
CA ILE A 351 10.52 11.41 7.17
C ILE A 351 10.27 12.69 7.97
N SER A 352 9.95 12.59 9.27
CA SER A 352 9.73 13.77 10.12
C SER A 352 10.98 14.63 10.19
N ALA A 353 12.17 14.05 10.42
CA ALA A 353 13.43 14.77 10.44
C ALA A 353 13.74 15.41 9.08
N PHE A 354 13.49 14.69 7.97
CA PHE A 354 13.67 15.24 6.63
C PHE A 354 12.78 16.46 6.39
N VAL A 355 11.50 16.40 6.78
CA VAL A 355 10.56 17.52 6.65
C VAL A 355 11.01 18.73 7.47
N GLU A 356 11.40 18.55 8.72
CA GLU A 356 11.83 19.62 9.63
C GLU A 356 13.11 20.33 9.15
N GLU A 357 13.97 19.59 8.44
CA GLU A 357 15.24 20.10 7.92
C GLU A 357 15.16 20.55 6.45
N PHE A 358 14.02 20.41 5.79
CA PHE A 358 13.83 20.80 4.40
C PHE A 358 13.55 22.31 4.30
N LYS A 359 14.59 23.11 3.99
CA LYS A 359 14.55 24.58 3.96
C LYS A 359 14.88 25.20 2.61
N ALA A 360 15.24 24.38 1.62
CA ALA A 360 15.53 24.82 0.26
C ALA A 360 15.37 23.65 -0.71
N PRO A 361 15.04 23.89 -1.99
CA PRO A 361 15.08 22.87 -3.03
C PRO A 361 16.46 22.20 -3.11
N LEU A 362 16.46 20.91 -3.46
CA LEU A 362 17.68 20.09 -3.52
C LEU A 362 18.47 20.34 -4.81
#